data_1504a15bb51a235bb948d9b8bf60fac2
#
_entry.id   1504a15bb51a235bb948d9b8bf60fac2
#
_cell.length_a   1.000
_cell.length_b   1.000
_cell.length_c   1.000
_cell.angle_alpha   90.00
_cell.angle_beta   90.00
_cell.angle_gamma   90.00
#
_symmetry.space_group_name_H-M   'P 1'
#
loop_
_entity.id
_entity.type
_entity.pdbx_description
1 polymer ?
#
loop_
_entity_poly.entity_id
_entity_poly.type
_entity_poly.pdbx_seq_one_letter_code
_entity_poly.pdbx_strand_id
1 'polypeptide(L)'
;ASASSSQSASVSSSQSASVSSSESASVSSSQSASLSASESASASSSQSASVSASQSASVSASQSVSVSTSESASASASESASVSTSESASVSVSQSASVSASQSASASASESASLSSSQSASVSASQSASTSSSQSASLSASESASVSSSQSASLSASQSASVSSSQSASVSSSESASASVSQSASVSSSQSTSVSSSQSASVSASQSVSVSASQSASMSASQSASVSSSQSASVSASQSASTSASQSVSVSSSQSASASSSQSASVSSSQSVSASSSQSVSVSSSHSASVSASQSASVSLSQSASASSSQSASVSASQSASASSSQSASVSASQSASVSASQSASVSSSQSASASSSESASVSSSQSASASASESASVSSSESASVSASESASVSASESASVSTSRSASVSASQSASASASQSASVSASQSVSVSTSQSA
;
A
#
# COMPACT_ATOMS: atom_id res chain seq x y z
N ALA A 1 -33.42 -0.02 -56.14
CA ALA A 1 -33.80 1.28 -56.66
C ALA A 1 -32.69 2.30 -56.44
N SER A 2 -32.49 3.26 -57.31
CA SER A 2 -31.49 4.31 -57.19
C SER A 2 -32.08 5.67 -57.53
N ALA A 3 -31.68 6.71 -56.81
CA ALA A 3 -32.15 8.08 -57.06
C ALA A 3 -30.98 9.07 -56.85
N SER A 4 -30.96 10.17 -57.60
CA SER A 4 -30.02 11.27 -57.46
C SER A 4 -30.78 12.60 -57.58
N SER A 5 -30.53 13.55 -56.67
CA SER A 5 -31.16 14.86 -56.69
C SER A 5 -30.25 15.93 -56.09
N SER A 6 -30.53 17.21 -56.41
CA SER A 6 -29.77 18.33 -55.80
C SER A 6 -30.48 18.90 -54.57
N GLN A 7 -31.67 18.52 -54.25
CA GLN A 7 -32.33 18.95 -53.00
C GLN A 7 -32.61 17.76 -52.08
N SER A 8 -33.70 17.11 -52.16
CA SER A 8 -34.00 15.97 -51.28
C SER A 8 -34.42 14.75 -52.09
N ALA A 9 -34.02 13.57 -51.61
CA ALA A 9 -34.31 12.30 -52.26
C ALA A 9 -34.76 11.27 -51.23
N SER A 10 -35.87 10.56 -51.53
CA SER A 10 -36.36 9.45 -50.71
C SER A 10 -36.68 8.23 -51.56
N VAL A 11 -36.23 7.04 -51.10
CA VAL A 11 -36.45 5.77 -51.83
C VAL A 11 -36.87 4.66 -50.86
N SER A 12 -37.88 3.91 -51.25
CA SER A 12 -38.30 2.69 -50.54
C SER A 12 -38.23 1.50 -51.51
N SER A 13 -37.62 0.39 -51.09
CA SER A 13 -37.51 -0.81 -51.91
C SER A 13 -37.48 -2.09 -51.06
N SER A 14 -37.88 -3.22 -51.66
CA SER A 14 -37.84 -4.51 -50.98
C SER A 14 -36.54 -5.26 -51.15
N GLN A 15 -35.61 -4.84 -52.01
CA GLN A 15 -34.31 -5.48 -52.14
C GLN A 15 -33.16 -4.53 -51.76
N SER A 16 -32.75 -3.64 -52.61
CA SER A 16 -31.71 -2.68 -52.31
C SER A 16 -32.02 -1.29 -52.85
N ALA A 17 -31.58 -0.28 -52.10
CA ALA A 17 -31.81 1.10 -52.46
C ALA A 17 -30.49 1.90 -52.29
N SER A 18 -30.19 2.78 -53.28
CA SER A 18 -29.09 3.72 -53.20
C SER A 18 -29.56 5.12 -53.58
N VAL A 19 -29.13 6.13 -52.82
CA VAL A 19 -29.54 7.52 -52.99
C VAL A 19 -28.34 8.45 -52.82
N SER A 20 -28.28 9.46 -53.71
CA SER A 20 -27.31 10.56 -53.59
C SER A 20 -28.06 11.89 -53.67
N SER A 21 -27.80 12.83 -52.73
CA SER A 21 -28.44 14.14 -52.75
C SER A 21 -27.47 15.21 -52.19
N SER A 22 -27.73 16.48 -52.53
CA SER A 22 -26.91 17.59 -51.97
C SER A 22 -27.46 18.12 -50.67
N GLU A 23 -28.74 17.99 -50.37
CA GLU A 23 -29.31 18.43 -49.09
C GLU A 23 -29.67 17.23 -48.23
N SER A 24 -30.77 16.55 -48.42
CA SER A 24 -31.17 15.47 -47.55
C SER A 24 -31.58 14.20 -48.30
N ALA A 25 -31.25 13.05 -47.71
CA ALA A 25 -31.50 11.75 -48.30
C ALA A 25 -32.14 10.79 -47.29
N SER A 26 -33.15 10.05 -47.67
CA SER A 26 -33.86 9.10 -46.85
C SER A 26 -34.10 7.79 -47.60
N VAL A 27 -33.69 6.65 -47.01
CA VAL A 27 -33.81 5.33 -47.64
C VAL A 27 -34.40 4.31 -46.69
N SER A 28 -35.40 3.57 -47.17
CA SER A 28 -35.92 2.39 -46.48
C SER A 28 -35.85 1.16 -47.39
N SER A 29 -35.21 0.06 -46.91
CA SER A 29 -35.13 -1.16 -47.70
C SER A 29 -35.17 -2.41 -46.82
N SER A 30 -35.60 -3.55 -47.43
CA SER A 30 -35.59 -4.80 -46.70
C SER A 30 -34.26 -5.54 -46.71
N GLN A 31 -33.39 -5.28 -47.66
CA GLN A 31 -32.05 -5.91 -47.68
C GLN A 31 -30.94 -4.92 -47.41
N SER A 32 -30.60 -4.03 -48.32
CA SER A 32 -29.51 -3.10 -48.11
C SER A 32 -29.84 -1.67 -48.55
N ALA A 33 -29.36 -0.70 -47.74
CA ALA A 33 -29.51 0.72 -48.01
C ALA A 33 -28.13 1.38 -48.11
N SER A 34 -27.90 2.17 -49.14
CA SER A 34 -26.66 2.93 -49.35
C SER A 34 -27.01 4.39 -49.62
N LEU A 35 -26.37 5.33 -48.92
CA LEU A 35 -26.81 6.71 -48.91
C LEU A 35 -25.65 7.68 -48.87
N SER A 36 -25.64 8.70 -49.72
CA SER A 36 -24.71 9.79 -49.69
C SER A 36 -25.41 11.14 -49.71
N ALA A 37 -25.12 12.05 -48.76
CA ALA A 37 -25.72 13.38 -48.72
C ALA A 37 -24.71 14.41 -48.22
N SER A 38 -24.92 15.68 -48.60
CA SER A 38 -24.03 16.75 -48.09
C SER A 38 -24.53 17.31 -46.75
N GLU A 39 -25.82 17.31 -46.50
CA GLU A 39 -26.33 17.76 -45.18
C GLU A 39 -26.80 16.59 -44.30
N SER A 40 -27.91 16.01 -44.52
CA SER A 40 -28.45 14.98 -43.63
C SER A 40 -28.87 13.70 -44.36
N ALA A 41 -28.59 12.56 -43.73
CA ALA A 41 -28.84 11.25 -44.26
C ALA A 41 -29.55 10.33 -43.25
N SER A 42 -30.63 9.67 -43.66
CA SER A 42 -31.37 8.76 -42.80
C SER A 42 -31.61 7.42 -43.53
N ALA A 43 -31.21 6.30 -42.93
CA ALA A 43 -31.33 4.99 -43.56
C ALA A 43 -31.90 3.95 -42.59
N SER A 44 -32.85 3.16 -43.09
CA SER A 44 -33.42 2.03 -42.37
C SER A 44 -33.36 0.77 -43.25
N SER A 45 -32.85 -0.34 -42.73
CA SER A 45 -32.81 -1.61 -43.45
C SER A 45 -32.95 -2.82 -42.52
N SER A 46 -33.38 -3.95 -43.08
CA SER A 46 -33.44 -5.18 -42.29
C SER A 46 -32.09 -5.93 -42.28
N GLN A 47 -31.20 -5.75 -43.25
CA GLN A 47 -29.91 -6.38 -43.23
C GLN A 47 -28.77 -5.38 -43.03
N SER A 48 -28.44 -4.57 -43.99
CA SER A 48 -27.29 -3.67 -43.85
C SER A 48 -27.55 -2.26 -44.36
N ALA A 49 -26.98 -1.27 -43.65
CA ALA A 49 -27.10 0.12 -44.02
C ALA A 49 -25.71 0.79 -44.02
N SER A 50 -25.43 1.55 -45.09
CA SER A 50 -24.18 2.29 -45.23
C SER A 50 -24.51 3.77 -45.56
N VAL A 51 -23.98 4.71 -44.78
CA VAL A 51 -24.30 6.13 -44.91
C VAL A 51 -23.04 7.00 -44.83
N SER A 52 -22.96 7.97 -45.77
CA SER A 52 -21.95 9.03 -45.74
C SER A 52 -22.65 10.39 -45.82
N ALA A 53 -22.35 11.29 -44.88
CA ALA A 53 -22.93 12.63 -44.86
C ALA A 53 -21.89 13.66 -44.37
N SER A 54 -22.05 14.93 -44.77
CA SER A 54 -21.17 15.96 -44.24
C SER A 54 -21.63 16.54 -42.93
N GLN A 55 -22.93 16.59 -42.67
CA GLN A 55 -23.42 17.06 -41.35
C GLN A 55 -23.93 15.93 -40.47
N SER A 56 -25.09 15.40 -40.70
CA SER A 56 -25.65 14.42 -39.77
C SER A 56 -26.17 13.15 -40.46
N ALA A 57 -25.96 12.01 -39.77
CA ALA A 57 -26.42 10.71 -40.25
C ALA A 57 -27.13 9.94 -39.13
N SER A 58 -28.31 9.38 -39.46
CA SER A 58 -29.07 8.52 -38.55
C SER A 58 -29.35 7.19 -39.26
N VAL A 59 -28.96 6.06 -38.64
CA VAL A 59 -29.03 4.76 -39.31
C VAL A 59 -29.57 3.68 -38.38
N SER A 60 -30.48 2.88 -38.89
CA SER A 60 -31.00 1.70 -38.17
C SER A 60 -30.97 0.46 -39.08
N ALA A 61 -30.42 -0.64 -38.58
CA ALA A 61 -30.41 -1.90 -39.31
C ALA A 61 -30.49 -3.10 -38.35
N SER A 62 -30.99 -4.23 -38.83
CA SER A 62 -31.04 -5.43 -38.01
C SER A 62 -29.71 -6.19 -37.98
N GLN A 63 -28.88 -6.13 -39.01
CA GLN A 63 -27.59 -6.78 -38.98
C GLN A 63 -26.41 -5.79 -38.85
N SER A 64 -26.07 -5.06 -39.87
CA SER A 64 -24.87 -4.22 -39.77
C SER A 64 -25.07 -2.78 -40.24
N VAL A 65 -24.41 -1.86 -39.56
CA VAL A 65 -24.48 -0.43 -39.85
C VAL A 65 -23.06 0.12 -40.01
N SER A 66 -22.83 0.92 -41.06
CA SER A 66 -21.58 1.66 -41.26
C SER A 66 -21.92 3.12 -41.56
N VAL A 67 -21.35 4.05 -40.78
CA VAL A 67 -21.62 5.49 -40.89
C VAL A 67 -20.36 6.30 -40.90
N SER A 68 -20.27 7.25 -41.83
CA SER A 68 -19.19 8.25 -41.85
C SER A 68 -19.80 9.65 -41.96
N THR A 69 -19.46 10.57 -41.04
CA THR A 69 -19.94 11.95 -41.08
C THR A 69 -18.87 12.94 -40.63
N SER A 70 -19.04 14.23 -40.96
CA SER A 70 -18.13 15.24 -40.40
C SER A 70 -18.63 15.85 -39.08
N GLU A 71 -19.96 15.91 -38.86
CA GLU A 71 -20.45 16.46 -37.60
C GLU A 71 -20.99 15.36 -36.67
N SER A 72 -22.19 14.83 -36.90
CA SER A 72 -22.79 13.90 -35.96
C SER A 72 -23.35 12.62 -36.58
N ALA A 73 -23.14 11.50 -35.90
CA ALA A 73 -23.64 10.20 -36.36
C ALA A 73 -24.36 9.46 -35.23
N SER A 74 -25.52 8.85 -35.57
CA SER A 74 -26.28 8.00 -34.68
C SER A 74 -26.54 6.67 -35.37
N ALA A 75 -26.20 5.54 -34.72
CA ALA A 75 -26.37 4.23 -35.33
C ALA A 75 -26.99 3.21 -34.35
N SER A 76 -27.95 2.42 -34.83
CA SER A 76 -28.54 1.32 -34.08
C SER A 76 -28.54 0.05 -34.92
N ALA A 77 -28.06 -1.06 -34.34
CA ALA A 77 -28.03 -2.36 -35.03
C ALA A 77 -28.22 -3.50 -34.03
N SER A 78 -28.64 -4.67 -34.53
CA SER A 78 -28.72 -5.84 -33.66
C SER A 78 -27.44 -6.66 -33.65
N GLU A 79 -26.62 -6.65 -34.72
CA GLU A 79 -25.34 -7.36 -34.71
C GLU A 79 -24.16 -6.41 -34.60
N SER A 80 -23.84 -5.59 -35.57
CA SER A 80 -22.64 -4.77 -35.53
C SER A 80 -22.83 -3.35 -36.09
N ALA A 81 -22.17 -2.37 -35.44
CA ALA A 81 -22.15 -1.00 -35.92
C ALA A 81 -20.72 -0.43 -35.91
N SER A 82 -20.38 0.25 -37.00
CA SER A 82 -19.09 0.96 -37.15
C SER A 82 -19.37 2.42 -37.49
N VAL A 83 -18.88 3.37 -36.71
CA VAL A 83 -19.15 4.80 -36.89
C VAL A 83 -17.87 5.62 -36.85
N SER A 84 -17.66 6.51 -37.79
CA SER A 84 -16.57 7.46 -37.82
C SER A 84 -17.11 8.89 -37.96
N THR A 85 -16.70 9.81 -37.07
CA THR A 85 -17.11 11.22 -37.13
C THR A 85 -15.96 12.16 -36.73
N SER A 86 -16.10 13.44 -37.12
CA SER A 86 -15.18 14.46 -36.60
C SER A 86 -15.68 15.11 -35.31
N GLU A 87 -16.97 15.18 -35.06
CA GLU A 87 -17.46 15.75 -33.81
C GLU A 87 -18.06 14.70 -32.87
N SER A 88 -19.26 14.23 -33.07
CA SER A 88 -19.88 13.33 -32.10
C SER A 88 -20.52 12.08 -32.70
N ALA A 89 -20.36 10.95 -32.01
CA ALA A 89 -20.86 9.67 -32.41
C ALA A 89 -21.62 9.00 -31.27
N SER A 90 -22.80 8.44 -31.59
CA SER A 90 -23.63 7.67 -30.65
C SER A 90 -24.00 6.33 -31.27
N VAL A 91 -23.75 5.22 -30.62
CA VAL A 91 -23.99 3.87 -31.15
C VAL A 91 -24.64 2.96 -30.10
N SER A 92 -25.69 2.26 -30.52
CA SER A 92 -26.35 1.23 -29.71
C SER A 92 -26.45 -0.08 -30.50
N VAL A 93 -25.93 -1.18 -29.94
CA VAL A 93 -25.86 -2.46 -30.65
C VAL A 93 -26.04 -3.62 -29.64
N SER A 94 -26.62 -4.74 -30.11
CA SER A 94 -26.70 -5.91 -29.24
C SER A 94 -25.45 -6.75 -29.24
N GLN A 95 -24.63 -6.78 -30.30
CA GLN A 95 -23.38 -7.53 -30.26
C GLN A 95 -22.15 -6.63 -30.20
N SER A 96 -21.70 -6.04 -31.29
CA SER A 96 -20.46 -5.29 -31.28
C SER A 96 -20.54 -3.88 -31.85
N ALA A 97 -19.93 -2.92 -31.16
CA ALA A 97 -19.90 -1.53 -31.54
C ALA A 97 -18.43 -1.04 -31.66
N SER A 98 -18.13 -0.37 -32.75
CA SER A 98 -16.81 0.27 -32.99
C SER A 98 -17.05 1.75 -33.34
N VAL A 99 -16.46 2.68 -32.61
CA VAL A 99 -16.69 4.10 -32.79
C VAL A 99 -15.39 4.89 -32.79
N SER A 100 -15.23 5.77 -33.76
CA SER A 100 -14.12 6.73 -33.79
C SER A 100 -14.69 8.16 -33.92
N ALA A 101 -14.27 9.07 -33.03
CA ALA A 101 -14.68 10.47 -33.09
C ALA A 101 -13.55 11.41 -32.66
N SER A 102 -13.53 12.64 -33.21
CA SER A 102 -12.51 13.59 -32.76
C SER A 102 -12.91 14.33 -31.47
N GLN A 103 -14.21 14.56 -31.24
CA GLN A 103 -14.62 15.19 -29.99
C GLN A 103 -15.25 14.21 -29.01
N SER A 104 -16.47 13.78 -29.20
CA SER A 104 -17.11 12.90 -28.23
C SER A 104 -17.72 11.65 -28.84
N ALA A 105 -17.57 10.53 -28.15
CA ALA A 105 -18.04 9.25 -28.61
C ALA A 105 -18.78 8.51 -27.48
N SER A 106 -19.91 7.90 -27.80
CA SER A 106 -20.75 7.14 -26.88
C SER A 106 -21.14 5.81 -27.51
N ALA A 107 -20.91 4.70 -26.81
CA ALA A 107 -21.25 3.37 -27.32
C ALA A 107 -21.92 2.50 -26.26
N SER A 108 -22.99 1.82 -26.62
CA SER A 108 -23.63 0.81 -25.79
C SER A 108 -23.71 -0.51 -26.55
N ALA A 109 -23.28 -1.61 -25.96
CA ALA A 109 -23.33 -2.93 -26.57
C ALA A 109 -23.59 -4.01 -25.52
N SER A 110 -24.21 -5.12 -25.92
CA SER A 110 -24.41 -6.24 -25.01
C SER A 110 -23.19 -7.16 -24.96
N GLU A 111 -22.42 -7.28 -26.04
CA GLU A 111 -21.19 -8.08 -26.01
C GLU A 111 -19.94 -7.20 -25.96
N SER A 112 -19.55 -6.53 -27.01
CA SER A 112 -18.32 -5.79 -27.01
C SER A 112 -18.40 -4.39 -27.62
N ALA A 113 -17.75 -3.42 -26.98
CA ALA A 113 -17.70 -2.05 -27.44
C ALA A 113 -16.25 -1.53 -27.47
N SER A 114 -15.85 -0.93 -28.59
CA SER A 114 -14.54 -0.33 -28.79
C SER A 114 -14.69 1.13 -29.21
N LEU A 115 -13.96 2.04 -28.57
CA LEU A 115 -14.18 3.46 -28.73
C LEU A 115 -12.85 4.25 -28.76
N SER A 116 -12.69 5.12 -29.74
CA SER A 116 -11.57 6.03 -29.80
C SER A 116 -12.05 7.48 -29.95
N SER A 117 -11.54 8.41 -29.13
CA SER A 117 -11.88 9.83 -29.26
C SER A 117 -10.71 10.72 -28.80
N SER A 118 -10.69 11.98 -29.30
CA SER A 118 -9.68 12.93 -28.85
C SER A 118 -10.10 13.68 -27.59
N GLN A 119 -11.39 13.87 -27.34
CA GLN A 119 -11.82 14.54 -26.10
C GLN A 119 -12.49 13.59 -25.12
N SER A 120 -13.71 13.17 -25.32
CA SER A 120 -14.37 12.33 -24.34
C SER A 120 -14.99 11.06 -24.92
N ALA A 121 -14.87 9.98 -24.18
CA ALA A 121 -15.36 8.67 -24.57
C ALA A 121 -16.18 8.05 -23.43
N SER A 122 -17.36 7.53 -23.75
CA SER A 122 -18.25 6.87 -22.79
C SER A 122 -18.72 5.53 -23.36
N VAL A 123 -18.52 4.43 -22.63
CA VAL A 123 -18.85 3.09 -23.10
C VAL A 123 -19.59 2.28 -22.03
N SER A 124 -20.64 1.59 -22.43
CA SER A 124 -21.30 0.58 -21.62
C SER A 124 -21.38 -0.73 -22.38
N ALA A 125 -20.93 -1.84 -21.76
CA ALA A 125 -21.02 -3.16 -22.38
C ALA A 125 -21.29 -4.22 -21.32
N SER A 126 -21.92 -5.34 -21.72
CA SER A 126 -22.15 -6.42 -20.77
C SER A 126 -20.96 -7.39 -20.71
N GLN A 127 -20.20 -7.58 -21.77
CA GLN A 127 -19.00 -8.41 -21.71
C GLN A 127 -17.73 -7.60 -21.71
N SER A 128 -17.29 -7.07 -22.84
CA SER A 128 -16.01 -6.39 -22.88
C SER A 128 -16.08 -4.98 -23.47
N ALA A 129 -15.35 -4.06 -22.87
CA ALA A 129 -15.31 -2.68 -23.29
C ALA A 129 -13.89 -2.16 -23.34
N SER A 130 -13.55 -1.44 -24.39
CA SER A 130 -12.22 -0.85 -24.63
C SER A 130 -12.36 0.60 -25.04
N THR A 131 -11.62 1.51 -24.42
CA THR A 131 -11.72 2.94 -24.68
C THR A 131 -10.34 3.60 -24.76
N SER A 132 -10.12 4.41 -25.78
CA SER A 132 -8.95 5.28 -25.89
C SER A 132 -9.39 6.74 -26.05
N SER A 133 -8.84 7.66 -25.24
CA SER A 133 -9.13 9.07 -25.38
C SER A 133 -7.94 9.95 -24.98
N SER A 134 -7.88 11.19 -25.50
CA SER A 134 -6.83 12.12 -25.07
C SER A 134 -7.22 12.91 -23.83
N GLN A 135 -8.49 13.15 -23.56
CA GLN A 135 -8.88 13.84 -22.33
C GLN A 135 -9.57 12.92 -21.32
N SER A 136 -10.80 12.54 -21.51
CA SER A 136 -11.50 11.74 -20.51
C SER A 136 -12.19 10.49 -21.07
N ALA A 137 -12.09 9.39 -20.32
CA ALA A 137 -12.70 8.12 -20.68
C ALA A 137 -13.52 7.58 -19.51
N SER A 138 -14.75 7.18 -19.77
CA SER A 138 -15.66 6.58 -18.80
C SER A 138 -16.16 5.25 -19.34
N LEU A 139 -16.10 4.19 -18.54
CA LEU A 139 -16.36 2.84 -19.01
C LEU A 139 -17.05 2.00 -17.96
N SER A 140 -18.11 1.30 -18.35
CA SER A 140 -18.78 0.30 -17.53
C SER A 140 -18.90 -1.02 -18.26
N ALA A 141 -18.50 -2.12 -17.63
CA ALA A 141 -18.62 -3.45 -18.21
C ALA A 141 -18.94 -4.49 -17.13
N SER A 142 -19.58 -5.60 -17.50
CA SER A 142 -19.84 -6.67 -16.53
C SER A 142 -18.69 -7.67 -16.45
N GLU A 143 -17.95 -7.90 -17.53
CA GLU A 143 -16.80 -8.81 -17.46
C GLU A 143 -15.48 -8.04 -17.47
N SER A 144 -15.02 -7.54 -18.59
CA SER A 144 -13.72 -6.89 -18.65
C SER A 144 -13.75 -5.51 -19.30
N ALA A 145 -12.95 -4.60 -18.71
CA ALA A 145 -12.91 -3.22 -19.14
C ALA A 145 -11.48 -2.73 -19.23
N SER A 146 -11.15 -2.03 -20.31
CA SER A 146 -9.81 -1.49 -20.56
C SER A 146 -9.89 -0.03 -20.99
N VAL A 147 -9.15 0.87 -20.33
CA VAL A 147 -9.17 2.31 -20.64
C VAL A 147 -7.76 2.86 -20.78
N SER A 148 -7.53 3.62 -21.84
CA SER A 148 -6.32 4.43 -22.00
C SER A 148 -6.72 5.89 -22.16
N SER A 149 -6.15 6.82 -21.39
CA SER A 149 -6.41 8.24 -21.54
C SER A 149 -5.19 9.09 -21.14
N SER A 150 -5.10 10.32 -21.69
CA SER A 150 -4.02 11.21 -21.30
C SER A 150 -4.36 12.05 -20.08
N GLN A 151 -5.63 12.32 -19.79
CA GLN A 151 -5.97 13.06 -18.57
C GLN A 151 -6.68 12.21 -17.54
N SER A 152 -7.95 11.88 -17.70
CA SER A 152 -8.66 11.13 -16.67
C SER A 152 -9.38 9.90 -17.18
N ALA A 153 -9.35 8.84 -16.40
CA ALA A 153 -10.00 7.57 -16.71
C ALA A 153 -10.86 7.13 -15.53
N SER A 154 -12.11 6.76 -15.79
CA SER A 154 -13.04 6.21 -14.82
C SER A 154 -13.56 4.86 -15.31
N LEU A 155 -13.49 3.83 -14.48
CA LEU A 155 -13.75 2.46 -14.91
C LEU A 155 -14.50 1.67 -13.86
N SER A 156 -15.57 1.01 -14.26
CA SER A 156 -16.29 0.05 -13.42
C SER A 156 -16.44 -1.29 -14.16
N ALA A 157 -16.07 -2.39 -13.50
CA ALA A 157 -16.23 -3.72 -14.06
C ALA A 157 -16.58 -4.72 -12.97
N SER A 158 -17.28 -5.81 -13.31
CA SER A 158 -17.56 -6.84 -12.32
C SER A 158 -16.44 -7.87 -12.21
N GLN A 159 -15.70 -8.13 -13.27
CA GLN A 159 -14.56 -9.05 -13.17
C GLN A 159 -13.24 -8.32 -13.24
N SER A 160 -12.78 -7.89 -14.38
CA SER A 160 -11.46 -7.26 -14.48
C SER A 160 -11.46 -5.87 -15.09
N ALA A 161 -10.68 -4.99 -14.49
CA ALA A 161 -10.57 -3.60 -14.89
C ALA A 161 -9.09 -3.21 -15.07
N SER A 162 -8.75 -2.60 -16.18
CA SER A 162 -7.39 -2.17 -16.51
C SER A 162 -7.39 -0.71 -16.99
N VAL A 163 -6.58 0.16 -16.37
CA VAL A 163 -6.52 1.59 -16.71
C VAL A 163 -5.09 2.08 -16.87
N SER A 164 -4.85 2.82 -17.94
CA SER A 164 -3.63 3.61 -18.11
C SER A 164 -4.00 5.08 -18.30
N SER A 165 -3.40 6.00 -17.53
CA SER A 165 -3.64 7.42 -17.71
C SER A 165 -2.41 8.26 -17.31
N SER A 166 -2.31 9.49 -17.84
CA SER A 166 -1.21 10.37 -17.46
C SER A 166 -1.54 11.25 -16.25
N GLN A 167 -2.80 11.56 -15.98
CA GLN A 167 -3.12 12.35 -14.79
C GLN A 167 -3.86 11.54 -13.73
N SER A 168 -5.11 11.19 -13.89
CA SER A 168 -5.84 10.49 -12.84
C SER A 168 -6.66 9.30 -13.31
N ALA A 169 -6.72 8.27 -12.49
CA ALA A 169 -7.51 7.08 -12.75
C ALA A 169 -8.33 6.68 -11.54
N SER A 170 -9.58 6.32 -11.76
CA SER A 170 -10.50 5.77 -10.77
C SER A 170 -11.00 4.42 -11.27
N VAL A 171 -10.82 3.35 -10.50
CA VAL A 171 -11.15 1.99 -10.92
C VAL A 171 -11.94 1.26 -9.85
N SER A 172 -13.03 0.65 -10.23
CA SER A 172 -13.81 -0.24 -9.36
C SER A 172 -14.03 -1.59 -10.03
N SER A 173 -13.76 -2.69 -9.34
CA SER A 173 -14.05 -4.02 -9.84
C SER A 173 -14.39 -4.98 -8.70
N SER A 174 -15.09 -6.07 -9.01
CA SER A 174 -15.38 -7.10 -8.01
C SER A 174 -14.27 -8.14 -7.91
N GLU A 175 -13.53 -8.41 -8.97
CA GLU A 175 -12.43 -9.37 -8.89
C GLU A 175 -11.07 -8.67 -8.95
N SER A 176 -10.62 -8.21 -10.09
CA SER A 176 -9.28 -7.65 -10.19
C SER A 176 -9.21 -6.27 -10.86
N ALA A 177 -8.38 -5.40 -10.30
CA ALA A 177 -8.18 -4.05 -10.80
C ALA A 177 -6.69 -3.77 -11.00
N SER A 178 -6.34 -3.19 -12.13
CA SER A 178 -4.98 -2.80 -12.48
C SER A 178 -4.97 -1.35 -12.95
N ALA A 179 -4.10 -0.50 -12.38
CA ALA A 179 -3.99 0.89 -12.78
C ALA A 179 -2.53 1.36 -12.91
N SER A 180 -2.22 1.98 -14.03
CA SER A 180 -0.94 2.67 -14.24
C SER A 180 -1.21 4.15 -14.49
N VAL A 181 -0.62 5.04 -13.69
CA VAL A 181 -0.96 6.46 -13.72
C VAL A 181 0.26 7.31 -13.41
N SER A 182 0.42 8.46 -14.10
CA SER A 182 1.54 9.35 -13.78
C SER A 182 1.28 10.26 -12.57
N GLN A 183 0.02 10.63 -12.27
CA GLN A 183 -0.23 11.46 -11.09
C GLN A 183 -0.98 10.70 -10.00
N SER A 184 -2.27 10.51 -10.07
CA SER A 184 -3.01 9.88 -8.98
C SER A 184 -3.90 8.72 -9.41
N ALA A 185 -3.88 7.66 -8.63
CA ALA A 185 -4.68 6.46 -8.86
C ALA A 185 -5.53 6.14 -7.63
N SER A 186 -6.82 5.89 -7.84
CA SER A 186 -7.77 5.43 -6.83
C SER A 186 -8.38 4.12 -7.29
N VAL A 187 -8.26 3.05 -6.50
CA VAL A 187 -8.69 1.71 -6.94
C VAL A 187 -9.40 0.97 -5.83
N SER A 188 -10.54 0.38 -6.15
CA SER A 188 -11.30 -0.48 -5.25
C SER A 188 -11.58 -1.83 -5.90
N SER A 189 -11.34 -2.94 -5.19
CA SER A 189 -11.70 -4.27 -5.67
C SER A 189 -12.02 -5.21 -4.51
N SER A 190 -12.71 -6.31 -4.80
CA SER A 190 -13.00 -7.32 -3.78
C SER A 190 -11.91 -8.39 -3.70
N GLN A 191 -11.17 -8.67 -4.75
CA GLN A 191 -10.12 -9.67 -4.67
C GLN A 191 -8.72 -9.06 -4.78
N SER A 192 -8.25 -8.70 -5.95
CA SER A 192 -6.87 -8.25 -6.09
C SER A 192 -6.70 -6.92 -6.82
N THR A 193 -5.75 -6.13 -6.35
CA THR A 193 -5.47 -4.82 -6.91
C THR A 193 -3.97 -4.61 -7.12
N SER A 194 -3.61 -4.09 -8.27
CA SER A 194 -2.25 -3.71 -8.62
C SER A 194 -2.23 -2.26 -9.11
N VAL A 195 -1.42 -1.40 -8.50
CA VAL A 195 -1.37 0.02 -8.86
C VAL A 195 0.07 0.51 -8.99
N SER A 196 0.35 1.21 -10.07
CA SER A 196 1.60 1.95 -10.25
C SER A 196 1.29 3.44 -10.48
N SER A 197 1.93 4.34 -9.73
CA SER A 197 1.76 5.77 -9.93
C SER A 197 3.06 6.53 -9.66
N SER A 198 3.22 7.71 -10.29
CA SER A 198 4.39 8.54 -10.00
C SER A 198 4.17 9.49 -8.83
N GLN A 199 2.94 9.88 -8.52
CA GLN A 199 2.69 10.72 -7.34
C GLN A 199 1.93 9.97 -6.25
N SER A 200 0.66 9.75 -6.36
CA SER A 200 -0.09 9.14 -5.26
C SER A 200 -1.01 7.98 -5.67
N ALA A 201 -1.07 6.98 -4.82
CA ALA A 201 -1.94 5.82 -5.02
C ALA A 201 -2.77 5.57 -3.76
N SER A 202 -4.08 5.40 -3.93
CA SER A 202 -5.02 5.05 -2.88
C SER A 202 -5.75 3.77 -3.26
N VAL A 203 -5.70 2.74 -2.42
CA VAL A 203 -6.21 1.40 -2.81
C VAL A 203 -6.97 0.73 -1.67
N SER A 204 -8.11 0.16 -2.00
CA SER A 204 -8.89 -0.68 -1.09
C SER A 204 -9.18 -2.04 -1.73
N ALA A 205 -8.92 -3.14 -1.02
CA ALA A 205 -9.26 -4.47 -1.49
C ALA A 205 -9.57 -5.42 -0.34
N SER A 206 -10.33 -6.47 -0.62
CA SER A 206 -10.64 -7.45 0.42
C SER A 206 -9.59 -8.57 0.51
N GLN A 207 -8.89 -8.91 -0.55
CA GLN A 207 -7.87 -9.96 -0.46
C GLN A 207 -6.46 -9.41 -0.58
N SER A 208 -5.96 -9.10 -1.75
CA SER A 208 -4.57 -8.69 -1.89
C SER A 208 -4.37 -7.40 -2.66
N VAL A 209 -3.41 -6.62 -2.20
CA VAL A 209 -3.11 -5.32 -2.78
C VAL A 209 -1.60 -5.18 -2.98
N SER A 210 -1.21 -4.67 -4.14
CA SER A 210 0.17 -4.34 -4.47
C SER A 210 0.23 -2.91 -5.02
N VAL A 211 1.05 -2.04 -4.43
CA VAL A 211 1.15 -0.64 -4.85
C VAL A 211 2.60 -0.19 -4.97
N SER A 212 2.91 0.45 -6.07
CA SER A 212 4.17 1.17 -6.26
C SER A 212 3.89 2.64 -6.54
N ALA A 213 4.51 3.55 -5.78
CA ALA A 213 4.33 4.99 -5.97
C ALA A 213 5.64 5.73 -5.73
N SER A 214 5.86 6.85 -6.45
CA SER A 214 7.08 7.64 -6.22
C SER A 214 6.93 8.61 -5.06
N GLN A 215 5.73 9.11 -4.76
CA GLN A 215 5.55 9.98 -3.59
C GLN A 215 4.79 9.29 -2.46
N SER A 216 3.50 9.11 -2.55
CA SER A 216 2.74 8.53 -1.43
C SER A 216 1.81 7.40 -1.82
N ALA A 217 1.73 6.39 -0.97
CA ALA A 217 0.85 5.25 -1.15
C ALA A 217 0.02 5.02 0.12
N SER A 218 -1.29 4.91 -0.03
CA SER A 218 -2.24 4.64 1.03
C SER A 218 -3.05 3.39 0.70
N MET A 219 -3.21 2.48 1.66
CA MET A 219 -3.71 1.16 1.35
C MET A 219 -4.52 0.53 2.47
N SER A 220 -5.63 -0.10 2.11
CA SER A 220 -6.42 -0.93 3.03
C SER A 220 -6.70 -2.30 2.40
N ALA A 221 -6.45 -3.37 3.14
CA ALA A 221 -6.73 -4.72 2.68
C ALA A 221 -7.19 -5.61 3.84
N SER A 222 -8.01 -6.62 3.56
CA SER A 222 -8.41 -7.56 4.61
C SER A 222 -7.43 -8.73 4.75
N GLN A 223 -6.71 -9.12 3.71
CA GLN A 223 -5.72 -10.18 3.84
C GLN A 223 -4.29 -9.66 3.71
N SER A 224 -3.80 -9.33 2.55
CA SER A 224 -2.41 -8.93 2.41
C SER A 224 -2.20 -7.64 1.63
N ALA A 225 -1.25 -6.85 2.10
CA ALA A 225 -0.93 -5.56 1.52
C ALA A 225 0.59 -5.43 1.33
N SER A 226 1.02 -5.03 0.14
CA SER A 226 2.42 -4.79 -0.21
C SER A 226 2.57 -3.40 -0.84
N VAL A 227 3.45 -2.56 -0.29
CA VAL A 227 3.63 -1.18 -0.75
C VAL A 227 5.10 -0.82 -0.91
N SER A 228 5.43 -0.19 -2.01
CA SER A 228 6.72 0.47 -2.21
C SER A 228 6.51 1.94 -2.57
N SER A 229 7.22 2.86 -1.91
CA SER A 229 7.15 4.28 -2.25
C SER A 229 8.49 4.98 -1.99
N SER A 230 8.73 6.13 -2.66
CA SER A 230 9.95 6.89 -2.40
C SER A 230 9.80 7.87 -1.25
N GLN A 231 8.60 8.36 -0.94
CA GLN A 231 8.43 9.24 0.22
C GLN A 231 7.66 8.57 1.36
N SER A 232 6.36 8.41 1.27
CA SER A 232 5.61 7.87 2.40
C SER A 232 4.63 6.76 2.03
N ALA A 233 4.51 5.79 2.92
CA ALA A 233 3.60 4.66 2.74
C ALA A 233 2.77 4.45 4.00
N SER A 234 1.46 4.30 3.84
CA SER A 234 0.50 4.02 4.91
C SER A 234 -0.28 2.76 4.55
N VAL A 235 -0.29 1.77 5.43
CA VAL A 235 -0.92 0.47 5.15
C VAL A 235 -1.75 -0.02 6.33
N SER A 236 -2.97 -0.43 6.04
CA SER A 236 -3.80 -1.16 7.00
C SER A 236 -4.18 -2.52 6.42
N ALA A 237 -3.96 -3.59 7.19
CA ALA A 237 -4.32 -4.94 6.74
C ALA A 237 -4.80 -5.78 7.93
N SER A 238 -5.69 -6.74 7.70
CA SER A 238 -6.12 -7.63 8.78
C SER A 238 -5.18 -8.81 8.96
N GLN A 239 -4.50 -9.28 7.93
CA GLN A 239 -3.55 -10.37 8.10
C GLN A 239 -2.10 -9.91 7.97
N SER A 240 -1.62 -9.58 6.79
CA SER A 240 -0.22 -9.22 6.65
C SER A 240 0.01 -7.93 5.85
N ALA A 241 0.93 -7.11 6.33
CA ALA A 241 1.31 -5.86 5.69
C ALA A 241 2.83 -5.79 5.50
N SER A 242 3.27 -5.48 4.30
CA SER A 242 4.68 -5.31 3.95
C SER A 242 4.87 -3.94 3.28
N THR A 243 5.81 -3.13 3.78
CA THR A 243 5.95 -1.75 3.32
C THR A 243 7.42 -1.32 3.22
N SER A 244 7.78 -0.70 2.13
CA SER A 244 9.08 -0.07 1.95
C SER A 244 8.92 1.39 1.51
N ALA A 245 9.65 2.32 2.15
CA ALA A 245 9.65 3.72 1.74
C ALA A 245 10.98 4.41 2.06
N SER A 246 11.33 5.48 1.33
CA SER A 246 12.56 6.20 1.63
C SER A 246 12.41 7.18 2.79
N GLN A 247 11.23 7.75 3.03
CA GLN A 247 11.08 8.65 4.17
C GLN A 247 10.29 8.02 5.33
N SER A 248 9.00 7.86 5.22
CA SER A 248 8.23 7.37 6.36
C SER A 248 7.27 6.24 6.02
N VAL A 249 7.14 5.31 6.95
CA VAL A 249 6.26 4.15 6.83
C VAL A 249 5.38 4.06 8.06
N SER A 250 4.08 3.85 7.83
CA SER A 250 3.09 3.60 8.87
C SER A 250 2.33 2.30 8.53
N VAL A 251 2.32 1.33 9.43
CA VAL A 251 1.69 0.03 9.18
C VAL A 251 0.83 -0.40 10.35
N SER A 252 -0.40 -0.80 10.07
CA SER A 252 -1.28 -1.44 11.04
C SER A 252 -1.75 -2.79 10.52
N SER A 253 -1.63 -3.84 11.31
CA SER A 253 -2.15 -5.16 10.94
C SER A 253 -2.58 -5.96 12.16
N SER A 254 -3.45 -6.95 11.96
CA SER A 254 -3.85 -7.80 13.07
C SER A 254 -2.94 -9.01 13.24
N GLN A 255 -2.27 -9.49 12.21
CA GLN A 255 -1.34 -10.62 12.37
C GLN A 255 0.11 -10.20 12.21
N SER A 256 0.59 -9.88 11.02
CA SER A 256 1.99 -9.57 10.86
C SER A 256 2.26 -8.28 10.06
N ALA A 257 3.23 -7.51 10.50
CA ALA A 257 3.62 -6.26 9.88
C ALA A 257 5.12 -6.23 9.64
N SER A 258 5.53 -5.85 8.45
CA SER A 258 6.92 -5.66 8.05
C SER A 258 7.11 -4.26 7.47
N ALA A 259 8.08 -3.49 7.97
CA ALA A 259 8.30 -2.12 7.54
C ALA A 259 9.79 -1.80 7.37
N SER A 260 10.13 -1.19 6.26
CA SER A 260 11.49 -0.69 6.00
C SER A 260 11.43 0.78 5.56
N SER A 261 12.27 1.65 6.14
CA SER A 261 12.35 3.05 5.73
C SER A 261 13.76 3.62 5.95
N SER A 262 14.09 4.72 5.24
CA SER A 262 15.35 5.41 5.52
C SER A 262 15.22 6.44 6.63
N GLN A 263 14.05 6.99 6.90
CA GLN A 263 13.89 7.93 8.02
C GLN A 263 13.11 7.32 9.18
N SER A 264 11.81 7.13 9.09
CA SER A 264 11.04 6.65 10.22
C SER A 264 10.03 5.56 9.89
N ALA A 265 9.89 4.60 10.79
CA ALA A 265 8.92 3.52 10.67
C ALA A 265 8.07 3.43 11.94
N SER A 266 6.76 3.40 11.77
CA SER A 266 5.79 3.23 12.85
C SER A 266 4.93 2.00 12.55
N VAL A 267 4.88 1.03 13.46
CA VAL A 267 4.21 -0.26 13.21
C VAL A 267 3.36 -0.70 14.38
N SER A 268 2.13 -1.08 14.10
CA SER A 268 1.24 -1.67 15.10
C SER A 268 0.70 -3.02 14.60
N SER A 269 0.75 -4.08 15.43
CA SER A 269 0.13 -5.35 15.10
C SER A 269 -0.25 -6.14 16.35
N SER A 270 -1.12 -7.13 16.19
CA SER A 270 -1.50 -7.97 17.32
C SER A 270 -0.59 -9.18 17.48
N GLN A 271 0.07 -9.66 16.45
CA GLN A 271 0.95 -10.83 16.59
C GLN A 271 2.43 -10.48 16.40
N SER A 272 2.90 -10.23 15.21
CA SER A 272 4.33 -10.04 15.01
C SER A 272 4.70 -8.83 14.16
N VAL A 273 5.81 -8.19 14.55
CA VAL A 273 6.30 -6.99 13.86
C VAL A 273 7.80 -7.14 13.56
N SER A 274 8.17 -6.76 12.35
CA SER A 274 9.57 -6.60 11.94
C SER A 274 9.73 -5.21 11.34
N ALA A 275 10.64 -4.38 11.87
CA ALA A 275 10.80 -3.00 11.41
C ALA A 275 12.27 -2.60 11.32
N SER A 276 12.65 -1.95 10.23
CA SER A 276 13.99 -1.44 10.00
C SER A 276 13.98 0.01 9.51
N SER A 277 14.84 0.88 10.07
CA SER A 277 15.02 2.22 9.52
C SER A 277 16.43 2.77 9.79
N SER A 278 16.83 3.81 9.05
CA SER A 278 18.10 4.47 9.32
C SER A 278 18.01 5.52 10.43
N GLN A 279 16.84 6.10 10.69
CA GLN A 279 16.73 7.04 11.81
C GLN A 279 15.93 6.46 12.99
N SER A 280 14.62 6.37 12.91
CA SER A 280 13.84 5.95 14.07
C SER A 280 12.75 4.92 13.76
N VAL A 281 12.54 4.01 14.71
CA VAL A 281 11.52 2.97 14.63
C VAL A 281 10.68 2.98 15.90
N SER A 282 9.37 2.94 15.76
CA SER A 282 8.41 2.81 16.86
C SER A 282 7.49 1.61 16.60
N VAL A 283 7.39 0.69 17.56
CA VAL A 283 6.60 -0.55 17.38
C VAL A 283 5.73 -0.83 18.58
N SER A 284 4.49 -1.17 18.33
CA SER A 284 3.57 -1.71 19.33
C SER A 284 2.98 -3.03 18.85
N SER A 285 3.05 -4.09 19.70
CA SER A 285 2.40 -5.36 19.35
C SER A 285 2.04 -6.16 20.60
N SER A 286 1.23 -7.21 20.43
CA SER A 286 0.84 -8.04 21.55
C SER A 286 1.72 -9.27 21.73
N HIS A 287 2.35 -9.81 20.71
CA HIS A 287 3.19 -11.01 20.84
C HIS A 287 4.68 -10.70 20.64
N SER A 288 5.16 -10.48 19.46
CA SER A 288 6.60 -10.33 19.25
C SER A 288 6.99 -9.19 18.31
N ALA A 289 8.11 -8.52 18.62
CA ALA A 289 8.65 -7.48 17.78
C ALA A 289 10.17 -7.59 17.65
N SER A 290 10.66 -7.40 16.46
CA SER A 290 12.08 -7.28 16.12
C SER A 290 12.31 -5.94 15.42
N VAL A 291 13.22 -5.11 15.93
CA VAL A 291 13.42 -3.74 15.47
C VAL A 291 14.90 -3.43 15.29
N SER A 292 15.24 -2.84 14.16
CA SER A 292 16.58 -2.33 13.91
C SER A 292 16.53 -0.86 13.47
N ALA A 293 17.36 0.00 14.08
CA ALA A 293 17.43 1.40 13.71
C ALA A 293 18.89 1.91 13.84
N SER A 294 19.28 2.92 13.04
CA SER A 294 20.60 3.50 13.22
C SER A 294 20.62 4.57 14.32
N GLN A 295 19.52 5.28 14.56
CA GLN A 295 19.49 6.23 15.66
C GLN A 295 18.66 5.71 16.84
N SER A 296 17.37 5.62 16.76
CA SER A 296 16.58 5.22 17.92
C SER A 296 15.53 4.16 17.62
N ALA A 297 15.40 3.20 18.53
CA ALA A 297 14.42 2.13 18.47
C ALA A 297 13.56 2.14 19.74
N SER A 298 12.24 2.16 19.60
CA SER A 298 11.27 2.15 20.68
C SER A 298 10.27 1.01 20.48
N VAL A 299 10.11 0.12 21.47
CA VAL A 299 9.28 -1.09 21.32
C VAL A 299 8.42 -1.30 22.56
N SER A 300 7.12 -1.49 22.38
CA SER A 300 6.19 -1.84 23.44
C SER A 300 5.45 -3.12 23.11
N LEU A 301 5.46 -4.11 24.02
CA LEU A 301 4.86 -5.42 23.76
C LEU A 301 4.25 -6.07 25.00
N SER A 302 3.39 -7.07 24.77
CA SER A 302 2.91 -7.92 25.86
C SER A 302 3.74 -9.19 26.05
N GLN A 303 4.42 -9.72 25.04
CA GLN A 303 5.24 -10.93 25.23
C GLN A 303 6.73 -10.70 25.02
N SER A 304 7.24 -10.66 23.81
CA SER A 304 8.69 -10.56 23.65
C SER A 304 9.15 -9.48 22.69
N ALA A 305 10.18 -8.73 23.07
CA ALA A 305 10.67 -7.58 22.33
C ALA A 305 12.19 -7.65 22.14
N SER A 306 12.64 -7.33 20.94
CA SER A 306 14.07 -7.22 20.60
C SER A 306 14.31 -5.91 19.84
N ALA A 307 15.27 -5.09 20.29
CA ALA A 307 15.60 -3.83 19.63
C ALA A 307 17.12 -3.64 19.50
N SER A 308 17.56 -3.24 18.34
CA SER A 308 18.96 -2.89 18.07
C SER A 308 19.04 -1.47 17.50
N SER A 309 19.98 -0.65 18.01
CA SER A 309 20.21 0.69 17.48
C SER A 309 21.67 1.13 17.68
N SER A 310 22.12 2.13 16.89
CA SER A 310 23.46 2.69 17.12
C SER A 310 23.45 3.77 18.19
N GLN A 311 22.34 4.48 18.42
CA GLN A 311 22.31 5.47 19.50
C GLN A 311 21.49 5.00 20.69
N SER A 312 20.18 4.92 20.59
CA SER A 312 19.38 4.53 21.75
C SER A 312 18.31 3.49 21.46
N ALA A 313 18.17 2.52 22.35
CA ALA A 313 17.17 1.48 22.30
C ALA A 313 16.33 1.48 23.57
N SER A 314 15.00 1.53 23.44
CA SER A 314 14.05 1.52 24.55
C SER A 314 13.04 0.39 24.34
N VAL A 315 12.88 -0.50 25.31
CA VAL A 315 12.02 -1.67 25.18
C VAL A 315 11.18 -1.88 26.43
N SER A 316 9.88 -2.04 26.25
CA SER A 316 8.96 -2.45 27.32
C SER A 316 8.23 -3.73 26.92
N ALA A 317 8.24 -4.74 27.81
CA ALA A 317 7.56 -6.00 27.53
C ALA A 317 7.02 -6.62 28.82
N SER A 318 5.97 -7.42 28.75
CA SER A 318 5.49 -8.12 29.92
C SER A 318 6.23 -9.42 30.19
N GLN A 319 6.77 -10.10 29.19
CA GLN A 319 7.52 -11.32 29.43
C GLN A 319 9.02 -11.12 29.23
N SER A 320 9.53 -10.97 28.02
CA SER A 320 10.95 -10.84 27.84
C SER A 320 11.33 -9.69 26.89
N ALA A 321 12.39 -8.98 27.25
CA ALA A 321 12.84 -7.81 26.53
C ALA A 321 14.37 -7.83 26.36
N SER A 322 14.87 -7.57 25.16
CA SER A 322 16.29 -7.41 24.93
C SER A 322 16.58 -6.17 24.10
N ALA A 323 17.64 -5.42 24.45
CA ALA A 323 18.04 -4.22 23.73
C ALA A 323 19.55 -4.17 23.55
N SER A 324 20.00 -3.81 22.37
CA SER A 324 21.42 -3.57 22.08
C SER A 324 21.60 -2.18 21.49
N SER A 325 22.58 -1.40 21.98
CA SER A 325 22.88 -0.09 21.40
C SER A 325 24.37 0.28 21.58
N SER A 326 24.86 1.22 20.76
CA SER A 326 26.23 1.73 20.97
C SER A 326 26.28 2.83 22.02
N GLN A 327 25.20 3.59 22.23
CA GLN A 327 25.23 4.59 23.31
C GLN A 327 24.37 4.17 24.51
N SER A 328 23.08 4.19 24.45
CA SER A 328 22.27 3.86 25.62
C SER A 328 21.12 2.90 25.33
N ALA A 329 20.88 1.97 26.24
CA ALA A 329 19.81 1.00 26.13
C ALA A 329 19.03 0.92 27.45
N SER A 330 17.70 0.95 27.35
CA SER A 330 16.79 0.92 28.49
C SER A 330 15.74 -0.16 28.28
N VAL A 331 15.54 -1.04 29.26
CA VAL A 331 14.59 -2.15 29.16
C VAL A 331 13.75 -2.29 30.42
N SER A 332 12.46 -2.45 30.27
CA SER A 332 11.54 -2.81 31.33
C SER A 332 10.80 -4.09 30.96
N ALA A 333 10.78 -5.09 31.87
CA ALA A 333 10.06 -6.34 31.64
C ALA A 333 9.53 -6.91 32.95
N SER A 334 8.45 -7.70 32.90
CA SER A 334 7.95 -8.35 34.10
C SER A 334 8.67 -9.68 34.39
N GLN A 335 9.16 -10.39 33.37
CA GLN A 335 9.88 -11.63 33.64
C GLN A 335 11.40 -11.47 33.40
N SER A 336 11.87 -11.33 32.19
CA SER A 336 13.30 -11.23 31.96
C SER A 336 13.69 -10.07 31.06
N ALA A 337 14.77 -9.38 31.42
CA ALA A 337 15.28 -8.23 30.71
C ALA A 337 16.78 -8.34 30.51
N SER A 338 17.27 -8.12 29.30
CA SER A 338 18.70 -8.11 29.04
C SER A 338 19.10 -6.93 28.15
N VAL A 339 20.21 -6.26 28.47
CA VAL A 339 20.66 -5.06 27.77
C VAL A 339 22.18 -5.11 27.55
N SER A 340 22.57 -4.75 26.34
CA SER A 340 23.99 -4.48 26.03
C SER A 340 24.12 -3.08 25.46
N ALA A 341 25.06 -2.27 25.98
CA ALA A 341 25.33 -0.92 25.49
C ALA A 341 26.81 -0.57 25.64
N SER A 342 27.33 0.32 24.78
CA SER A 342 28.72 0.76 24.98
C SER A 342 28.85 1.86 26.01
N GLN A 343 27.83 2.73 26.16
CA GLN A 343 27.94 3.73 27.24
C GLN A 343 27.04 3.38 28.44
N SER A 344 25.76 3.43 28.36
CA SER A 344 24.92 3.15 29.51
C SER A 344 23.80 2.14 29.27
N ALA A 345 23.66 1.22 30.22
CA ALA A 345 22.64 0.17 30.19
C ALA A 345 21.76 0.26 31.45
N SER A 346 20.45 0.32 31.28
CA SER A 346 19.50 0.41 32.38
C SER A 346 18.42 -0.69 32.24
N VAL A 347 18.20 -1.48 33.26
CA VAL A 347 17.27 -2.62 33.21
C VAL A 347 16.38 -2.67 34.45
N SER A 348 15.11 -2.85 34.25
CA SER A 348 14.14 -3.14 35.33
C SER A 348 13.35 -4.39 35.01
N SER A 349 13.25 -5.35 35.96
CA SER A 349 12.39 -6.51 35.79
C SER A 349 11.89 -7.03 37.14
N SER A 350 10.82 -7.83 37.11
CA SER A 350 10.34 -8.46 38.33
C SER A 350 11.04 -9.78 38.63
N GLN A 351 11.53 -10.50 37.64
CA GLN A 351 12.22 -11.77 37.89
C GLN A 351 13.72 -11.66 37.66
N SER A 352 14.18 -11.54 36.41
CA SER A 352 15.62 -11.49 36.19
C SER A 352 16.05 -10.35 35.25
N ALA A 353 17.14 -9.69 35.60
CA ALA A 353 17.65 -8.55 34.88
C ALA A 353 19.17 -8.67 34.69
N SER A 354 19.66 -8.44 33.46
CA SER A 354 21.09 -8.38 33.21
C SER A 354 21.45 -7.19 32.32
N ALA A 355 22.55 -6.52 32.65
CA ALA A 355 23.06 -5.38 31.90
C ALA A 355 24.55 -5.47 31.68
N SER A 356 25.03 -5.18 30.48
CA SER A 356 26.45 -5.06 30.16
C SER A 356 26.72 -3.71 29.50
N SER A 357 27.74 -2.98 29.95
CA SER A 357 28.13 -1.72 29.32
C SER A 357 29.63 -1.46 29.50
N SER A 358 30.22 -0.55 28.71
CA SER A 358 31.60 -0.13 28.93
C SER A 358 31.71 1.00 29.95
N GLU A 359 30.71 1.88 30.07
CA GLU A 359 30.76 2.92 31.10
C GLU A 359 29.89 2.56 32.31
N SER A 360 28.58 2.60 32.21
CA SER A 360 27.72 2.36 33.39
C SER A 360 26.56 1.39 33.15
N ALA A 361 26.35 0.49 34.11
CA ALA A 361 25.27 -0.46 34.12
C ALA A 361 24.42 -0.33 35.37
N SER A 362 23.11 -0.21 35.25
CA SER A 362 22.17 -0.08 36.34
C SER A 362 21.06 -1.14 36.20
N VAL A 363 20.82 -1.94 37.25
CA VAL A 363 19.89 -3.06 37.22
C VAL A 363 19.01 -3.08 38.46
N SER A 364 17.72 -3.20 38.28
CA SER A 364 16.77 -3.42 39.37
C SER A 364 15.91 -4.67 39.09
N SER A 365 15.80 -5.58 40.04
CA SER A 365 14.92 -6.74 39.93
C SER A 365 14.40 -7.20 41.29
N SER A 366 13.30 -7.96 41.28
CA SER A 366 12.81 -8.53 42.53
C SER A 366 13.46 -9.87 42.87
N GLN A 367 13.90 -10.63 41.86
CA GLN A 367 14.57 -11.91 42.17
C GLN A 367 16.08 -11.84 41.90
N SER A 368 16.51 -11.81 40.67
CA SER A 368 17.96 -11.82 40.41
C SER A 368 18.41 -10.72 39.45
N ALA A 369 19.53 -10.11 39.79
CA ALA A 369 20.08 -8.99 39.04
C ALA A 369 21.59 -9.18 38.82
N SER A 370 22.06 -8.98 37.57
CA SER A 370 23.50 -8.98 37.31
C SER A 370 23.91 -7.79 36.42
N ALA A 371 25.02 -7.17 36.71
CA ALA A 371 25.54 -6.05 35.96
C ALA A 371 27.06 -6.20 35.71
N SER A 372 27.49 -5.89 34.51
CA SER A 372 28.90 -5.82 34.16
C SER A 372 29.22 -4.45 33.54
N ALA A 373 30.22 -3.75 34.01
CA ALA A 373 30.64 -2.46 33.47
C ALA A 373 32.15 -2.26 33.63
N SER A 374 32.77 -1.46 32.74
CA SER A 374 34.18 -1.12 32.93
C SER A 374 34.39 0.02 33.95
N GLU A 375 33.48 0.99 34.02
CA GLU A 375 33.58 2.04 35.03
C GLU A 375 32.67 1.75 36.24
N SER A 376 31.39 1.87 36.14
CA SER A 376 30.52 1.73 37.32
C SER A 376 29.31 0.83 37.10
N ALA A 377 29.02 -0.01 38.07
CA ALA A 377 27.88 -0.90 38.06
C ALA A 377 27.07 -0.81 39.34
N SER A 378 25.77 -0.63 39.28
CA SER A 378 24.90 -0.62 40.44
C SER A 378 23.70 -1.60 40.26
N VAL A 379 23.42 -2.38 41.32
CA VAL A 379 22.38 -3.41 41.27
C VAL A 379 21.56 -3.39 42.55
N SER A 380 20.25 -3.45 42.39
CA SER A 380 19.32 -3.64 43.51
C SER A 380 18.45 -4.87 43.23
N SER A 381 18.37 -5.80 44.20
CA SER A 381 17.48 -6.96 44.10
C SER A 381 16.93 -7.38 45.46
N SER A 382 15.82 -8.13 45.49
CA SER A 382 15.30 -8.67 46.75
C SER A 382 15.93 -10.02 47.09
N GLU A 383 16.29 -10.84 46.11
CA GLU A 383 16.92 -12.14 46.39
C GLU A 383 18.43 -12.09 46.12
N SER A 384 18.90 -12.05 44.90
CA SER A 384 20.32 -12.15 44.63
C SER A 384 20.83 -11.10 43.63
N ALA A 385 22.00 -10.56 43.90
CA ALA A 385 22.64 -9.56 43.09
C ALA A 385 24.12 -9.88 42.85
N SER A 386 24.60 -9.79 41.61
CA SER A 386 26.01 -9.94 41.29
C SER A 386 26.50 -8.81 40.38
N VAL A 387 27.67 -8.27 40.65
CA VAL A 387 28.22 -7.14 39.90
C VAL A 387 29.71 -7.34 39.64
N SER A 388 30.13 -7.03 38.43
CA SER A 388 31.54 -6.92 38.06
C SER A 388 31.83 -5.53 37.47
N ALA A 389 32.85 -4.81 38.00
CA ALA A 389 33.22 -3.52 37.45
C ALA A 389 34.73 -3.29 37.62
N SER A 390 35.36 -2.48 36.78
CA SER A 390 36.79 -2.16 36.93
C SER A 390 37.01 -1.02 37.92
N GLU A 391 36.14 -0.02 37.99
CA GLU A 391 36.31 1.08 38.94
C GLU A 391 35.41 0.92 40.19
N SER A 392 34.11 1.06 40.05
CA SER A 392 33.26 1.03 41.23
C SER A 392 32.00 0.18 41.05
N ALA A 393 31.63 -0.55 42.07
CA ALA A 393 30.42 -1.38 42.09
C ALA A 393 29.67 -1.19 43.40
N SER A 394 28.34 -1.01 43.31
CA SER A 394 27.47 -0.97 44.48
C SER A 394 26.31 -1.95 44.31
N VAL A 395 26.03 -2.71 45.37
CA VAL A 395 24.97 -3.75 45.34
C VAL A 395 24.15 -3.70 46.62
N SER A 396 22.85 -3.75 46.45
CA SER A 396 21.92 -3.95 47.55
C SER A 396 21.05 -5.19 47.30
N ALA A 397 21.02 -6.11 48.23
CA ALA A 397 20.17 -7.32 48.13
C ALA A 397 19.61 -7.71 49.48
N SER A 398 18.44 -8.38 49.55
CA SER A 398 17.95 -8.86 50.83
C SER A 398 18.52 -10.21 51.20
N GLU A 399 18.83 -11.09 50.27
CA GLU A 399 19.40 -12.40 50.58
C GLU A 399 20.90 -12.44 50.28
N SER A 400 21.34 -12.39 49.04
CA SER A 400 22.74 -12.52 48.73
C SER A 400 23.28 -11.50 47.77
N ALA A 401 24.46 -10.96 48.03
CA ALA A 401 25.10 -9.98 47.18
C ALA A 401 26.59 -10.33 46.96
N SER A 402 27.04 -10.33 45.70
CA SER A 402 28.46 -10.52 45.39
C SER A 402 28.97 -9.44 44.45
N VAL A 403 30.19 -8.92 44.72
CA VAL A 403 30.78 -7.83 43.95
C VAL A 403 32.28 -8.11 43.69
N SER A 404 32.69 -7.89 42.47
CA SER A 404 34.12 -7.91 42.10
C SER A 404 34.49 -6.57 41.46
N THR A 405 35.50 -5.87 42.00
CA THR A 405 36.01 -4.61 41.40
C THR A 405 37.52 -4.47 41.53
N SER A 406 38.13 -3.62 40.70
CA SER A 406 39.54 -3.28 40.84
C SER A 406 39.79 -2.11 41.83
N ARG A 407 38.84 -1.17 41.97
CA ARG A 407 39.03 -0.04 42.89
C ARG A 407 38.10 -0.11 44.10
N SER A 408 36.84 0.09 43.96
CA SER A 408 35.96 0.14 45.13
C SER A 408 34.71 -0.70 45.03
N ALA A 409 34.37 -1.42 46.08
CA ALA A 409 33.19 -2.25 46.18
C ALA A 409 32.36 -1.87 47.40
N SER A 410 31.04 -1.70 47.23
CA SER A 410 30.12 -1.42 48.32
C SER A 410 28.98 -2.43 48.25
N VAL A 411 28.74 -3.19 49.31
CA VAL A 411 27.77 -4.28 49.33
C VAL A 411 26.89 -4.21 50.57
N SER A 412 25.59 -4.27 50.40
CA SER A 412 24.65 -4.39 51.51
C SER A 412 23.76 -5.61 51.28
N ALA A 413 23.65 -6.51 52.25
CA ALA A 413 22.77 -7.66 52.19
C ALA A 413 22.25 -8.01 53.61
N SER A 414 21.03 -8.60 53.67
CA SER A 414 20.51 -9.04 54.98
C SER A 414 21.02 -10.41 55.35
N GLN A 415 21.32 -11.30 54.43
CA GLN A 415 21.84 -12.65 54.79
C GLN A 415 23.32 -12.81 54.48
N SER A 416 23.73 -12.72 53.23
CA SER A 416 25.14 -12.93 52.92
C SER A 416 25.69 -11.89 51.92
N ALA A 417 26.88 -11.40 52.23
CA ALA A 417 27.57 -10.41 51.37
C ALA A 417 28.99 -10.79 51.12
N SER A 418 29.44 -10.76 49.86
CA SER A 418 30.87 -10.97 49.54
C SER A 418 31.37 -9.85 48.63
N ALA A 419 32.56 -9.33 48.92
CA ALA A 419 33.18 -8.29 48.12
C ALA A 419 34.67 -8.57 47.87
N SER A 420 35.09 -8.43 46.64
CA SER A 420 36.51 -8.47 46.26
C SER A 420 36.91 -7.15 45.61
N ALA A 421 37.91 -6.49 46.16
CA ALA A 421 38.43 -5.23 45.58
C ALA A 421 39.94 -5.12 45.74
N SER A 422 40.60 -4.45 44.80
CA SER A 422 42.03 -4.23 44.91
C SER A 422 42.40 -3.04 45.82
N GLN A 423 41.53 -2.04 45.94
CA GLN A 423 41.78 -0.89 46.81
C GLN A 423 40.91 -0.81 48.04
N SER A 424 39.59 -0.77 47.88
CA SER A 424 38.72 -0.65 49.03
C SER A 424 37.42 -1.45 48.89
N ALA A 425 36.98 -2.11 49.96
CA ALA A 425 35.72 -2.80 50.01
C ALA A 425 34.97 -2.48 51.30
N SER A 426 33.69 -2.09 51.21
CA SER A 426 32.82 -1.93 52.37
C SER A 426 31.61 -2.87 52.27
N VAL A 427 31.36 -3.63 53.33
CA VAL A 427 30.35 -4.69 53.30
C VAL A 427 29.52 -4.63 54.58
N SER A 428 28.19 -4.66 54.40
CA SER A 428 27.25 -4.75 55.51
C SER A 428 26.34 -5.97 55.31
N ALA A 429 26.30 -6.88 56.28
CA ALA A 429 25.40 -8.02 56.25
C ALA A 429 24.98 -8.40 57.68
N SER A 430 23.77 -8.99 57.81
CA SER A 430 23.27 -9.41 59.15
C SER A 430 23.76 -10.79 59.55
N GLN A 431 24.07 -11.71 58.62
CA GLN A 431 24.42 -13.09 58.95
C GLN A 431 25.85 -13.47 58.56
N SER A 432 26.26 -13.29 57.30
CA SER A 432 27.62 -13.66 56.90
C SER A 432 28.29 -12.65 55.97
N VAL A 433 29.56 -12.36 56.22
CA VAL A 433 30.33 -11.39 55.41
C VAL A 433 31.65 -12.02 55.01
N SER A 434 32.03 -11.90 53.74
CA SER A 434 33.38 -12.21 53.29
C SER A 434 33.94 -11.03 52.45
N VAL A 435 35.14 -10.58 52.81
CA VAL A 435 35.82 -9.45 52.17
C VAL A 435 37.23 -9.85 51.76
N SER A 436 37.60 -9.62 50.53
CA SER A 436 38.97 -9.77 50.03
C SER A 436 39.44 -8.45 49.47
N THR A 437 40.53 -7.90 50.02
CA THR A 437 41.17 -6.69 49.49
C THR A 437 42.66 -6.96 49.28
N SER A 438 43.25 -6.45 48.21
CA SER A 438 44.68 -6.46 47.98
C SER A 438 45.13 -5.03 47.67
N GLN A 439 45.95 -4.46 48.58
CA GLN A 439 46.63 -3.19 48.33
C GLN A 439 48.04 -3.48 47.73
N SER A 440 48.31 -2.95 46.53
CA SER A 440 49.62 -2.96 45.99
C SER A 440 50.42 -1.86 46.72
N ALA A 441 51.52 -2.26 47.39
CA ALA A 441 52.45 -1.38 48.04
C ALA A 441 53.21 -0.48 47.06
#